data_db55ba1f109c50dfaf34927500f8d472
#
_entry.id   db55ba1f109c50dfaf34927500f8d472
#
_cell.length_a   1.000
_cell.length_b   1.000
_cell.length_c   1.000
_cell.angle_alpha   90.00
_cell.angle_beta   90.00
_cell.angle_gamma   90.00
#
_symmetry.space_group_name_H-M   'P 1'
#
loop_
_entity.id
_entity.type
_entity.pdbx_description
1 polymer ?
#
loop_
_entity_poly.entity_id
_entity_poly.type
_entity_poly.pdbx_seq_one_letter_code
_entity_poly.pdbx_strand_id
1 'polypeptide(L)'
;MKTNIEVVPYNLHWPEMFASEAELIKQALGGNCVEIHHIGSTSVSGLCAKPIIDMLPVVHDIQEVVDKATKAMEALGYEVKGEYGIAFRRYFQKGKDIRTHNVHVYQEGDPEISRYLKFRDWMRMHPDDTQRYAQLKVELAVKFPHDILQYCNGKDAFVASIDVKDGFDGWRMVQALTDREWSAVRDLRDKNFFKSQPDPYTWTFAHKDHIHFVFYKNADIIGYAHLQLWPENRAALRIIVIDERYRNLGLGSQFLKLCERWLHHQGFKTLLIQSSPEAYEFYRKHSYVKMPFNDPGGYETDARDIEVGKFL
;
A
#
# COMPACT_ATOMS: atom_id res chain seq x y z
N MET A 1 -20.28 6.13 -18.54
CA MET A 1 -20.76 4.71 -18.59
C MET A 1 -19.93 3.92 -17.57
N LYS A 2 -20.53 3.07 -16.72
CA LYS A 2 -19.75 2.19 -15.86
C LYS A 2 -19.07 1.15 -16.75
N THR A 3 -17.75 1.11 -16.77
CA THR A 3 -16.97 0.16 -17.57
C THR A 3 -17.27 -1.25 -17.07
N ASN A 4 -17.67 -2.15 -17.95
CA ASN A 4 -17.89 -3.55 -17.61
C ASN A 4 -16.54 -4.23 -17.35
N ILE A 5 -16.49 -5.07 -16.33
CA ILE A 5 -15.31 -5.89 -16.03
C ILE A 5 -15.34 -7.10 -16.95
N GLU A 6 -14.49 -7.08 -17.95
CA GLU A 6 -14.38 -8.15 -18.94
C GLU A 6 -13.09 -8.95 -18.72
N VAL A 7 -13.21 -10.27 -18.60
CA VAL A 7 -12.09 -11.20 -18.55
C VAL A 7 -12.06 -11.96 -19.88
N VAL A 8 -11.00 -11.74 -20.65
CA VAL A 8 -10.84 -12.32 -22.01
C VAL A 8 -9.79 -13.45 -22.00
N PRO A 9 -9.81 -14.37 -22.96
CA PRO A 9 -8.74 -15.34 -23.16
C PRO A 9 -7.37 -14.66 -23.31
N TYR A 10 -6.29 -15.41 -23.07
CA TYR A 10 -4.93 -14.90 -23.23
C TYR A 10 -4.70 -14.41 -24.66
N ASN A 11 -4.15 -13.20 -24.78
CA ASN A 11 -3.80 -12.61 -26.07
C ASN A 11 -2.28 -12.68 -26.27
N LEU A 12 -1.85 -13.31 -27.39
CA LEU A 12 -0.44 -13.49 -27.74
C LEU A 12 0.32 -12.16 -27.98
N HIS A 13 -0.41 -11.05 -28.20
CA HIS A 13 0.21 -9.73 -28.38
C HIS A 13 0.51 -8.99 -27.05
N TRP A 14 0.06 -9.48 -25.91
CA TRP A 14 0.36 -8.81 -24.63
C TRP A 14 1.86 -8.65 -24.33
N PRO A 15 2.75 -9.63 -24.64
CA PRO A 15 4.19 -9.42 -24.48
C PRO A 15 4.76 -8.31 -25.36
N GLU A 16 4.28 -8.16 -26.59
CA GLU A 16 4.71 -7.09 -27.51
C GLU A 16 4.19 -5.72 -27.03
N MET A 17 2.93 -5.65 -26.58
CA MET A 17 2.34 -4.44 -26.00
C MET A 17 3.14 -3.99 -24.78
N PHE A 18 3.51 -4.93 -23.90
CA PHE A 18 4.38 -4.65 -22.76
C PHE A 18 5.74 -4.11 -23.21
N ALA A 19 6.42 -4.79 -24.13
CA ALA A 19 7.77 -4.43 -24.56
C ALA A 19 7.81 -3.02 -25.18
N SER A 20 6.85 -2.70 -26.02
CA SER A 20 6.74 -1.39 -26.65
C SER A 20 6.50 -0.28 -25.63
N GLU A 21 5.61 -0.49 -24.67
CA GLU A 21 5.30 0.51 -23.64
C GLU A 21 6.44 0.63 -22.61
N ALA A 22 7.11 -0.48 -22.29
CA ALA A 22 8.27 -0.47 -21.37
C ALA A 22 9.40 0.41 -21.88
N GLU A 23 9.67 0.42 -23.17
CA GLU A 23 10.69 1.29 -23.75
C GLU A 23 10.33 2.78 -23.60
N LEU A 24 9.07 3.15 -23.80
CA LEU A 24 8.61 4.52 -23.58
C LEU A 24 8.71 4.96 -22.13
N ILE A 25 8.31 4.07 -21.20
CA ILE A 25 8.41 4.34 -19.75
C ILE A 25 9.86 4.44 -19.32
N LYS A 26 10.75 3.58 -19.84
CA LYS A 26 12.19 3.63 -19.56
C LYS A 26 12.78 4.98 -19.99
N GLN A 27 12.41 5.49 -21.14
CA GLN A 27 12.83 6.82 -21.58
C GLN A 27 12.28 7.93 -20.68
N ALA A 28 11.03 7.85 -20.24
CA ALA A 28 10.41 8.82 -19.34
C ALA A 28 11.07 8.84 -17.95
N LEU A 29 11.49 7.67 -17.43
CA LEU A 29 12.19 7.54 -16.14
C LEU A 29 13.70 7.85 -16.25
N GLY A 30 14.26 7.78 -17.47
CA GLY A 30 15.67 8.08 -17.74
C GLY A 30 16.64 7.23 -16.93
N GLY A 31 17.72 7.83 -16.46
CA GLY A 31 18.76 7.16 -15.65
C GLY A 31 18.30 6.68 -14.28
N ASN A 32 17.11 7.07 -13.82
CA ASN A 32 16.52 6.56 -12.58
C ASN A 32 15.92 5.16 -12.74
N CYS A 33 15.68 4.69 -13.97
CA CYS A 33 15.11 3.38 -14.25
C CYS A 33 16.16 2.28 -14.14
N VAL A 34 15.97 1.33 -13.23
CA VAL A 34 16.80 0.12 -13.09
C VAL A 34 16.34 -0.94 -14.09
N GLU A 35 15.08 -1.34 -13.99
CA GLU A 35 14.46 -2.35 -14.85
C GLU A 35 12.93 -2.18 -14.87
N ILE A 36 12.25 -2.82 -15.82
CA ILE A 36 10.78 -2.83 -15.90
C ILE A 36 10.32 -4.27 -16.12
N HIS A 37 9.44 -4.75 -15.24
CA HIS A 37 8.90 -6.09 -15.33
C HIS A 37 7.45 -6.10 -15.83
N HIS A 38 7.12 -7.07 -16.68
CA HIS A 38 5.74 -7.44 -16.97
C HIS A 38 5.21 -8.26 -15.80
N ILE A 39 4.15 -7.78 -15.17
CA ILE A 39 3.51 -8.42 -14.01
C ILE A 39 2.03 -8.66 -14.27
N GLY A 40 1.32 -9.17 -13.27
CA GLY A 40 -0.12 -9.43 -13.36
C GLY A 40 -0.47 -10.57 -14.33
N SER A 41 -1.76 -10.75 -14.55
CA SER A 41 -2.27 -11.90 -15.30
C SER A 41 -1.88 -11.91 -16.78
N THR A 42 -1.69 -10.76 -17.40
CA THR A 42 -1.29 -10.64 -18.82
C THR A 42 0.16 -11.08 -19.06
N SER A 43 0.96 -11.18 -17.99
CA SER A 43 2.35 -11.67 -18.04
C SER A 43 2.47 -13.20 -17.97
N VAL A 44 1.37 -13.91 -17.73
CA VAL A 44 1.32 -15.37 -17.58
C VAL A 44 0.68 -16.00 -18.83
N SER A 45 1.47 -16.73 -19.58
CA SER A 45 0.98 -17.34 -20.84
C SER A 45 -0.22 -18.27 -20.59
N GLY A 46 -1.24 -18.15 -21.42
CA GLY A 46 -2.47 -18.95 -21.33
C GLY A 46 -3.48 -18.49 -20.28
N LEU A 47 -3.14 -17.55 -19.40
CA LEU A 47 -4.03 -17.09 -18.34
C LEU A 47 -4.99 -16.02 -18.86
N CYS A 48 -6.31 -16.26 -18.76
CA CYS A 48 -7.32 -15.26 -19.08
C CYS A 48 -7.18 -14.03 -18.14
N ALA A 49 -7.43 -12.84 -18.65
CA ALA A 49 -7.25 -11.59 -17.89
C ALA A 49 -8.17 -10.47 -18.37
N LYS A 50 -8.30 -9.42 -17.58
CA LYS A 50 -8.69 -8.12 -18.13
C LYS A 50 -7.59 -7.67 -19.11
N PRO A 51 -7.92 -7.07 -20.27
CA PRO A 51 -6.93 -6.67 -21.27
C PRO A 51 -6.18 -5.40 -20.84
N ILE A 52 -5.52 -5.47 -19.69
CA ILE A 52 -4.76 -4.37 -19.08
C ILE A 52 -3.36 -4.89 -18.80
N ILE A 53 -2.35 -4.21 -19.33
CA ILE A 53 -0.95 -4.54 -19.11
C ILE A 53 -0.52 -3.95 -17.76
N ASP A 54 -0.17 -4.81 -16.82
CA ASP A 54 0.39 -4.40 -15.54
C ASP A 54 1.92 -4.39 -15.61
N MET A 55 2.52 -3.26 -15.25
CA MET A 55 3.95 -3.00 -15.38
C MET A 55 4.54 -2.61 -14.04
N LEU A 56 5.75 -3.09 -13.76
CA LEU A 56 6.49 -2.84 -12.53
C LEU A 56 7.87 -2.24 -12.85
N PRO A 57 7.97 -0.93 -13.05
CA PRO A 57 9.26 -0.26 -13.07
C PRO A 57 9.90 -0.23 -11.69
N VAL A 58 11.17 -0.61 -11.64
CA VAL A 58 12.05 -0.45 -10.47
C VAL A 58 12.94 0.76 -10.70
N VAL A 59 13.06 1.63 -9.72
CA VAL A 59 13.84 2.87 -9.80
C VAL A 59 14.84 2.98 -8.65
N HIS A 60 15.92 3.75 -8.85
CA HIS A 60 16.87 4.03 -7.79
C HIS A 60 16.28 4.92 -6.69
N ASP A 61 15.51 5.94 -7.08
CA ASP A 61 14.88 6.89 -6.17
C ASP A 61 13.42 7.15 -6.57
N ILE A 62 12.51 6.80 -5.69
CA ILE A 62 11.06 7.00 -5.91
C ILE A 62 10.66 8.47 -5.88
N GLN A 63 11.42 9.34 -5.19
CA GLN A 63 11.13 10.76 -5.14
C GLN A 63 11.44 11.43 -6.47
N GLU A 64 12.49 11.02 -7.17
CA GLU A 64 12.78 11.52 -8.52
C GLU A 64 11.65 11.23 -9.53
N VAL A 65 10.85 10.16 -9.31
CA VAL A 65 9.68 9.91 -10.15
C VAL A 65 8.63 11.02 -9.99
N VAL A 66 8.44 11.50 -8.75
CA VAL A 66 7.53 12.62 -8.47
C VAL A 66 8.05 13.91 -9.09
N ASP A 67 9.33 14.21 -8.86
CA ASP A 67 9.91 15.52 -9.15
C ASP A 67 10.23 15.70 -10.65
N LYS A 68 10.66 14.63 -11.32
CA LYS A 68 11.21 14.70 -12.68
C LYS A 68 10.40 13.95 -13.73
N ALA A 69 9.95 12.72 -13.44
CA ALA A 69 9.36 11.85 -14.44
C ALA A 69 7.84 12.04 -14.62
N THR A 70 7.14 12.63 -13.65
CA THR A 70 5.68 12.80 -13.69
C THR A 70 5.20 13.44 -15.01
N LYS A 71 5.80 14.56 -15.42
CA LYS A 71 5.42 15.26 -16.66
C LYS A 71 5.67 14.41 -17.93
N ALA A 72 6.76 13.64 -17.94
CA ALA A 72 7.04 12.74 -19.06
C ALA A 72 6.02 11.59 -19.15
N MET A 73 5.61 11.04 -18.00
CA MET A 73 4.55 10.04 -17.93
C MET A 73 3.19 10.61 -18.37
N GLU A 74 2.85 11.83 -17.98
CA GLU A 74 1.64 12.52 -18.44
C GLU A 74 1.67 12.75 -19.96
N ALA A 75 2.83 13.11 -20.53
CA ALA A 75 3.00 13.26 -21.97
C ALA A 75 2.81 11.94 -22.75
N LEU A 76 3.06 10.78 -22.12
CA LEU A 76 2.74 9.45 -22.65
C LEU A 76 1.26 9.08 -22.49
N GLY A 77 0.42 9.97 -21.92
CA GLY A 77 -1.01 9.76 -21.71
C GLY A 77 -1.36 9.05 -20.40
N TYR A 78 -0.46 9.00 -19.43
CA TYR A 78 -0.73 8.46 -18.10
C TYR A 78 -1.38 9.49 -17.18
N GLU A 79 -2.32 9.02 -16.37
CA GLU A 79 -2.86 9.73 -15.24
C GLU A 79 -2.05 9.40 -13.97
N VAL A 80 -1.63 10.42 -13.23
CA VAL A 80 -0.90 10.26 -11.96
C VAL A 80 -1.89 9.96 -10.84
N LYS A 81 -1.69 8.88 -10.11
CA LYS A 81 -2.54 8.46 -8.98
C LYS A 81 -1.83 8.51 -7.62
N GLY A 82 -0.59 9.00 -7.56
CA GLY A 82 0.21 9.02 -6.34
C GLY A 82 0.47 7.61 -5.81
N GLU A 83 0.36 7.42 -4.52
CA GLU A 83 0.54 6.10 -3.88
C GLU A 83 -0.67 5.19 -4.05
N TYR A 84 -1.85 5.75 -4.21
CA TYR A 84 -3.12 5.04 -4.38
C TYR A 84 -3.33 3.93 -3.33
N GLY A 85 -3.08 4.29 -2.07
CA GLY A 85 -3.27 3.44 -0.89
C GLY A 85 -2.13 2.49 -0.52
N ILE A 86 -1.13 2.29 -1.35
CA ILE A 86 0.07 1.50 -1.01
C ILE A 86 1.24 2.46 -0.80
N ALA A 87 1.71 2.55 0.44
CA ALA A 87 2.79 3.45 0.80
C ALA A 87 4.06 3.19 -0.04
N PHE A 88 4.74 4.27 -0.40
CA PHE A 88 5.98 4.28 -1.19
C PHE A 88 5.85 3.86 -2.65
N ARG A 89 4.64 3.53 -3.15
CA ARG A 89 4.38 3.31 -4.55
C ARG A 89 4.20 4.63 -5.31
N ARG A 90 4.54 4.65 -6.61
CA ARG A 90 3.99 5.64 -7.55
C ARG A 90 3.18 4.91 -8.58
N TYR A 91 1.89 5.24 -8.64
CA TYR A 91 0.94 4.53 -9.48
C TYR A 91 0.43 5.42 -10.60
N PHE A 92 0.44 4.88 -11.83
CA PHE A 92 -0.03 5.56 -13.01
C PHE A 92 -1.00 4.65 -13.78
N GLN A 93 -1.95 5.27 -14.48
CA GLN A 93 -2.95 4.57 -15.28
C GLN A 93 -3.05 5.21 -16.66
N LYS A 94 -3.17 4.41 -17.72
CA LYS A 94 -3.35 4.87 -19.10
C LYS A 94 -4.66 4.35 -19.68
N GLY A 95 -5.32 5.17 -20.53
CA GLY A 95 -6.57 4.78 -21.20
C GLY A 95 -7.82 5.14 -20.42
N LYS A 96 -7.96 6.38 -19.98
CA LYS A 96 -9.14 7.01 -19.33
C LYS A 96 -10.36 6.09 -19.11
N ASP A 97 -11.27 6.07 -20.09
CA ASP A 97 -12.50 5.27 -20.06
C ASP A 97 -12.27 3.78 -20.35
N ILE A 98 -11.27 3.47 -21.19
CA ILE A 98 -10.86 2.10 -21.53
C ILE A 98 -9.41 1.92 -21.11
N ARG A 99 -9.22 1.47 -19.87
CA ARG A 99 -7.89 1.27 -19.28
C ARG A 99 -7.09 0.25 -20.08
N THR A 100 -5.86 0.61 -20.43
CA THR A 100 -4.94 -0.23 -21.19
C THR A 100 -3.70 -0.64 -20.40
N HIS A 101 -3.20 0.25 -19.53
CA HIS A 101 -1.99 -0.02 -18.74
C HIS A 101 -2.15 0.47 -17.29
N ASN A 102 -1.56 -0.29 -16.37
CA ASN A 102 -1.29 0.11 -14.99
C ASN A 102 0.22 0.04 -14.76
N VAL A 103 0.78 1.07 -14.15
CA VAL A 103 2.22 1.14 -13.87
C VAL A 103 2.42 1.32 -12.38
N HIS A 104 3.11 0.36 -11.75
CA HIS A 104 3.39 0.30 -10.32
C HIS A 104 4.88 0.52 -10.11
N VAL A 105 5.31 1.75 -9.87
CA VAL A 105 6.72 2.10 -9.68
C VAL A 105 7.10 1.93 -8.21
N TYR A 106 8.19 1.23 -7.97
CA TYR A 106 8.79 1.06 -6.65
C TYR A 106 10.29 1.35 -6.67
N GLN A 107 10.79 1.81 -5.54
CA GLN A 107 12.22 1.95 -5.34
C GLN A 107 12.88 0.58 -5.13
N GLU A 108 14.07 0.42 -5.65
CA GLU A 108 14.91 -0.78 -5.44
C GLU A 108 14.98 -1.17 -3.95
N GLY A 109 14.83 -2.46 -3.66
CA GLY A 109 14.77 -2.99 -2.31
C GLY A 109 13.39 -2.95 -1.65
N ASP A 110 12.36 -2.41 -2.31
CA ASP A 110 11.00 -2.47 -1.78
C ASP A 110 10.46 -3.92 -1.81
N PRO A 111 9.92 -4.45 -0.70
CA PRO A 111 9.43 -5.84 -0.64
C PRO A 111 8.32 -6.15 -1.65
N GLU A 112 7.51 -5.17 -2.05
CA GLU A 112 6.44 -5.36 -3.04
C GLU A 112 6.98 -5.82 -4.39
N ILE A 113 8.21 -5.41 -4.78
CA ILE A 113 8.85 -5.88 -6.00
C ILE A 113 8.94 -7.40 -5.98
N SER A 114 9.55 -7.95 -4.94
CA SER A 114 9.68 -9.41 -4.76
C SER A 114 8.33 -10.11 -4.73
N ARG A 115 7.32 -9.53 -4.06
CA ARG A 115 5.98 -10.10 -3.98
C ARG A 115 5.31 -10.21 -5.34
N TYR A 116 5.35 -9.16 -6.16
CA TYR A 116 4.78 -9.20 -7.51
C TYR A 116 5.47 -10.22 -8.40
N LEU A 117 6.82 -10.29 -8.33
CA LEU A 117 7.61 -11.21 -9.14
C LEU A 117 7.38 -12.66 -8.72
N LYS A 118 7.37 -12.96 -7.43
CA LYS A 118 7.09 -14.30 -6.89
C LYS A 118 5.69 -14.78 -7.30
N PHE A 119 4.66 -13.93 -7.11
CA PHE A 119 3.32 -14.28 -7.56
C PHE A 119 3.26 -14.60 -9.06
N ARG A 120 3.86 -13.75 -9.91
CA ARG A 120 3.94 -13.99 -11.36
C ARG A 120 4.60 -15.32 -11.68
N ASP A 121 5.77 -15.55 -11.08
CA ASP A 121 6.58 -16.73 -11.38
C ASP A 121 5.94 -18.00 -10.82
N TRP A 122 5.27 -17.92 -9.67
CA TRP A 122 4.42 -19.00 -9.16
C TRP A 122 3.34 -19.39 -10.16
N MET A 123 2.58 -18.41 -10.68
CA MET A 123 1.54 -18.66 -11.67
C MET A 123 2.08 -19.31 -12.95
N ARG A 124 3.30 -18.97 -13.37
CA ARG A 124 3.94 -19.58 -14.54
C ARG A 124 4.34 -21.04 -14.32
N MET A 125 4.68 -21.40 -13.08
CA MET A 125 5.18 -22.72 -12.73
C MET A 125 4.10 -23.69 -12.22
N HIS A 126 2.92 -23.20 -11.81
CA HIS A 126 1.88 -24.00 -11.16
C HIS A 126 0.55 -23.92 -11.93
N PRO A 127 0.37 -24.77 -12.96
CA PRO A 127 -0.83 -24.74 -13.81
C PRO A 127 -2.16 -24.88 -13.07
N ASP A 128 -2.19 -25.70 -12.01
CA ASP A 128 -3.41 -25.94 -11.20
C ASP A 128 -3.84 -24.66 -10.46
N ASP A 129 -2.92 -23.94 -9.84
CA ASP A 129 -3.22 -22.65 -9.19
C ASP A 129 -3.59 -21.59 -10.23
N THR A 130 -2.94 -21.62 -11.39
CA THR A 130 -3.26 -20.72 -12.53
C THR A 130 -4.67 -20.94 -13.03
N GLN A 131 -5.10 -22.19 -13.16
CA GLN A 131 -6.48 -22.52 -13.56
C GLN A 131 -7.51 -22.09 -12.51
N ARG A 132 -7.24 -22.34 -11.23
CA ARG A 132 -8.09 -21.86 -10.12
C ARG A 132 -8.23 -20.35 -10.12
N TYR A 133 -7.11 -19.62 -10.35
CA TYR A 133 -7.14 -18.17 -10.42
C TYR A 133 -7.88 -17.65 -11.65
N ALA A 134 -7.76 -18.34 -12.79
CA ALA A 134 -8.54 -18.05 -13.98
C ALA A 134 -10.05 -18.17 -13.71
N GLN A 135 -10.48 -19.28 -13.14
CA GLN A 135 -11.88 -19.52 -12.77
C GLN A 135 -12.39 -18.46 -11.79
N LEU A 136 -11.65 -18.20 -10.72
CA LEU A 136 -12.01 -17.17 -9.73
C LEU A 136 -12.25 -15.80 -10.40
N LYS A 137 -11.39 -15.40 -11.33
CA LYS A 137 -11.53 -14.11 -12.03
C LYS A 137 -12.80 -14.05 -12.88
N VAL A 138 -13.14 -15.13 -13.56
CA VAL A 138 -14.37 -15.21 -14.37
C VAL A 138 -15.60 -15.13 -13.48
N GLU A 139 -15.62 -15.88 -12.38
CA GLU A 139 -16.73 -15.86 -11.41
C GLU A 139 -16.92 -14.46 -10.79
N LEU A 140 -15.81 -13.81 -10.40
CA LEU A 140 -15.85 -12.44 -9.86
C LEU A 140 -16.32 -11.41 -10.87
N ALA A 141 -15.94 -11.55 -12.15
CA ALA A 141 -16.39 -10.64 -13.21
C ALA A 141 -17.91 -10.77 -13.45
N VAL A 142 -18.46 -11.99 -13.38
CA VAL A 142 -19.90 -12.23 -13.45
C VAL A 142 -20.62 -11.68 -12.20
N LYS A 143 -20.04 -11.88 -11.04
CA LYS A 143 -20.64 -11.45 -9.76
C LYS A 143 -20.62 -9.94 -9.57
N PHE A 144 -19.56 -9.28 -10.00
CA PHE A 144 -19.32 -7.85 -9.81
C PHE A 144 -19.00 -7.12 -11.12
N PRO A 145 -19.89 -7.16 -12.12
CA PRO A 145 -19.57 -6.70 -13.48
C PRO A 145 -19.25 -5.20 -13.59
N HIS A 146 -19.67 -4.40 -12.58
CA HIS A 146 -19.50 -2.94 -12.55
C HIS A 146 -18.85 -2.44 -11.27
N ASP A 147 -18.38 -3.33 -10.39
CA ASP A 147 -17.75 -3.00 -9.12
C ASP A 147 -16.31 -3.51 -9.10
N ILE A 148 -15.39 -2.65 -9.55
CA ILE A 148 -13.97 -2.98 -9.62
C ILE A 148 -13.37 -3.24 -8.23
N LEU A 149 -13.89 -2.59 -7.19
CA LEU A 149 -13.39 -2.76 -5.83
C LEU A 149 -13.71 -4.18 -5.33
N GLN A 150 -14.98 -4.59 -5.41
CA GLN A 150 -15.39 -5.95 -5.02
C GLN A 150 -14.73 -7.03 -5.89
N TYR A 151 -14.56 -6.77 -7.20
CA TYR A 151 -13.79 -7.66 -8.06
C TYR A 151 -12.33 -7.82 -7.59
N CYS A 152 -11.70 -6.74 -7.17
CA CYS A 152 -10.32 -6.80 -6.64
C CYS A 152 -10.28 -7.48 -5.27
N ASN A 153 -11.15 -7.10 -4.33
CA ASN A 153 -11.21 -7.69 -2.99
C ASN A 153 -11.48 -9.21 -3.03
N GLY A 154 -12.31 -9.66 -3.97
CA GLY A 154 -12.61 -11.09 -4.12
C GLY A 154 -11.38 -11.97 -4.47
N LYS A 155 -10.28 -11.37 -4.93
CA LYS A 155 -9.02 -12.08 -5.21
C LYS A 155 -8.06 -12.13 -4.04
N ASP A 156 -8.24 -11.30 -3.01
CA ASP A 156 -7.25 -11.10 -1.93
C ASP A 156 -6.91 -12.38 -1.19
N ALA A 157 -7.91 -13.20 -0.87
CA ALA A 157 -7.68 -14.47 -0.18
C ALA A 157 -6.85 -15.46 -1.03
N PHE A 158 -7.08 -15.49 -2.35
CA PHE A 158 -6.29 -16.31 -3.25
C PHE A 158 -4.84 -15.80 -3.32
N VAL A 159 -4.64 -14.50 -3.53
CA VAL A 159 -3.30 -13.89 -3.58
C VAL A 159 -2.55 -14.14 -2.29
N ALA A 160 -3.19 -13.94 -1.13
CA ALA A 160 -2.60 -14.22 0.17
C ALA A 160 -2.19 -15.71 0.33
N SER A 161 -2.99 -16.65 -0.23
CA SER A 161 -2.63 -18.06 -0.21
C SER A 161 -1.39 -18.38 -1.03
N ILE A 162 -1.16 -17.63 -2.13
CA ILE A 162 0.04 -17.77 -2.93
C ILE A 162 1.26 -17.16 -2.22
N ASP A 163 1.12 -15.98 -1.59
CA ASP A 163 2.20 -15.39 -0.78
C ASP A 163 2.73 -16.38 0.28
N VAL A 164 1.84 -17.21 0.84
CA VAL A 164 2.24 -18.29 1.78
C VAL A 164 2.96 -19.43 1.06
N LYS A 165 2.43 -19.89 -0.09
CA LYS A 165 2.98 -21.03 -0.84
C LYS A 165 4.35 -20.73 -1.45
N ASP A 166 4.55 -19.50 -1.98
CA ASP A 166 5.80 -19.08 -2.60
C ASP A 166 6.88 -18.65 -1.60
N GLY A 167 6.52 -18.67 -0.30
CA GLY A 167 7.42 -18.29 0.79
C GLY A 167 7.80 -16.81 0.73
N PHE A 168 6.86 -15.94 0.34
CA PHE A 168 7.09 -14.51 0.46
C PHE A 168 7.30 -14.16 1.94
N ASP A 169 8.46 -13.57 2.25
CA ASP A 169 8.82 -13.10 3.59
C ASP A 169 9.11 -11.59 3.54
N GLY A 170 8.04 -10.81 3.62
CA GLY A 170 8.11 -9.36 3.52
C GLY A 170 7.15 -8.66 4.48
N TRP A 171 7.30 -7.38 4.55
CA TRP A 171 6.37 -6.49 5.28
C TRP A 171 5.97 -5.32 4.37
N ARG A 172 4.78 -4.79 4.57
CA ARG A 172 4.28 -3.64 3.83
C ARG A 172 3.35 -2.78 4.66
N MET A 173 3.34 -1.50 4.37
CA MET A 173 2.42 -0.53 4.96
C MET A 173 1.40 -0.11 3.91
N VAL A 174 0.12 -0.30 4.22
CA VAL A 174 -0.99 -0.04 3.29
C VAL A 174 -2.04 0.80 4.01
N GLN A 175 -2.56 1.81 3.34
CA GLN A 175 -3.72 2.55 3.85
C GLN A 175 -4.94 1.63 3.88
N ALA A 176 -5.70 1.67 4.97
CA ALA A 176 -6.92 0.87 5.09
C ALA A 176 -7.97 1.35 4.07
N LEU A 177 -8.24 0.52 3.07
CA LEU A 177 -9.20 0.79 2.00
C LEU A 177 -10.20 -0.36 1.78
N THR A 178 -9.79 -1.60 2.05
CA THR A 178 -10.62 -2.80 1.86
C THR A 178 -11.39 -3.15 3.13
N ASP A 179 -12.47 -3.91 2.99
CA ASP A 179 -13.26 -4.40 4.14
C ASP A 179 -12.41 -5.20 5.13
N ARG A 180 -11.45 -6.00 4.60
CA ARG A 180 -10.51 -6.77 5.41
C ARG A 180 -9.61 -5.86 6.25
N GLU A 181 -9.06 -4.82 5.67
CA GLU A 181 -8.20 -3.86 6.35
C GLU A 181 -8.97 -3.06 7.40
N TRP A 182 -10.16 -2.58 7.05
CA TRP A 182 -11.02 -1.88 8.00
C TRP A 182 -11.52 -2.78 9.14
N SER A 183 -11.77 -4.07 8.88
CA SER A 183 -12.07 -5.03 9.96
C SER A 183 -10.89 -5.14 10.92
N ALA A 184 -9.66 -5.35 10.38
CA ALA A 184 -8.46 -5.44 11.20
C ALA A 184 -8.17 -4.16 12.00
N VAL A 185 -8.42 -2.98 11.42
CA VAL A 185 -8.32 -1.69 12.13
C VAL A 185 -9.25 -1.68 13.33
N ARG A 186 -10.54 -2.01 13.14
CA ARG A 186 -11.51 -2.03 14.24
C ARG A 186 -11.13 -3.03 15.33
N ASP A 187 -10.74 -4.24 14.95
CA ASP A 187 -10.35 -5.30 15.89
C ASP A 187 -9.11 -4.91 16.72
N LEU A 188 -8.09 -4.34 16.08
CA LEU A 188 -6.88 -3.88 16.78
C LEU A 188 -7.15 -2.67 17.69
N ARG A 189 -8.05 -1.77 17.30
CA ARG A 189 -8.47 -0.63 18.13
C ARG A 189 -9.28 -1.10 19.33
N ASP A 190 -10.29 -1.93 19.09
CA ASP A 190 -11.13 -2.46 20.18
C ASP A 190 -10.30 -3.23 21.22
N LYS A 191 -9.51 -4.19 20.76
CA LYS A 191 -8.70 -5.04 21.62
C LYS A 191 -7.70 -4.26 22.49
N ASN A 192 -7.07 -3.22 21.94
CA ASN A 192 -5.94 -2.57 22.61
C ASN A 192 -6.31 -1.26 23.32
N PHE A 193 -7.38 -0.57 22.89
CA PHE A 193 -7.68 0.77 23.40
C PHE A 193 -9.09 0.90 23.98
N PHE A 194 -10.09 0.25 23.41
CA PHE A 194 -11.49 0.47 23.81
C PHE A 194 -12.08 -0.67 24.62
N LYS A 195 -11.52 -1.90 24.57
CA LYS A 195 -11.92 -3.05 25.39
C LYS A 195 -13.44 -3.27 25.39
N SER A 196 -14.01 -3.36 24.19
CA SER A 196 -15.45 -3.52 23.95
C SER A 196 -16.34 -2.32 24.32
N GLN A 197 -15.75 -1.17 24.63
CA GLN A 197 -16.49 0.11 24.66
C GLN A 197 -16.60 0.66 23.23
N PRO A 198 -17.68 1.39 22.90
CA PRO A 198 -17.78 2.03 21.59
C PRO A 198 -16.57 2.97 21.33
N ASP A 199 -15.96 2.82 20.15
CA ASP A 199 -14.89 3.71 19.72
C ASP A 199 -15.46 5.11 19.40
N PRO A 200 -15.18 6.16 20.20
CA PRO A 200 -15.72 7.49 19.98
C PRO A 200 -15.09 8.22 18.79
N TYR A 201 -14.02 7.66 18.21
CA TYR A 201 -13.23 8.29 17.14
C TYR A 201 -13.45 7.67 15.77
N THR A 202 -14.55 6.92 15.56
CA THR A 202 -14.87 6.31 14.26
C THR A 202 -15.08 7.33 13.14
N TRP A 203 -15.42 8.57 13.49
CA TRP A 203 -15.52 9.68 12.54
C TRP A 203 -14.21 9.97 11.82
N THR A 204 -13.06 9.62 12.42
CA THR A 204 -11.73 9.79 11.80
C THR A 204 -11.55 8.92 10.57
N PHE A 205 -12.31 7.81 10.44
CA PHE A 205 -12.18 6.86 9.33
C PHE A 205 -12.54 7.46 7.96
N ALA A 206 -13.37 8.50 7.96
CA ALA A 206 -13.75 9.21 6.75
C ALA A 206 -13.13 10.61 6.62
N HIS A 207 -12.28 11.02 7.58
CA HIS A 207 -11.72 12.37 7.59
C HIS A 207 -10.37 12.40 6.85
N LYS A 208 -10.25 13.34 5.90
CA LYS A 208 -9.11 13.44 4.97
C LYS A 208 -7.74 13.64 5.64
N ASP A 209 -7.71 14.29 6.82
CA ASP A 209 -6.47 14.57 7.54
C ASP A 209 -6.09 13.44 8.52
N HIS A 210 -6.87 12.35 8.56
CA HIS A 210 -6.62 11.17 9.35
C HIS A 210 -6.29 9.99 8.45
N ILE A 211 -5.09 9.50 8.56
CA ILE A 211 -4.58 8.40 7.73
C ILE A 211 -4.46 7.15 8.60
N HIS A 212 -5.10 6.08 8.15
CA HIS A 212 -5.13 4.81 8.84
C HIS A 212 -4.32 3.79 8.06
N PHE A 213 -3.18 3.38 8.59
CA PHE A 213 -2.33 2.36 7.99
C PHE A 213 -2.47 1.02 8.68
N VAL A 214 -2.53 -0.04 7.91
CA VAL A 214 -2.30 -1.40 8.38
C VAL A 214 -0.89 -1.85 8.02
N PHE A 215 -0.31 -2.65 8.89
CA PHE A 215 1.01 -3.22 8.71
C PHE A 215 0.89 -4.72 8.48
N TYR A 216 1.32 -5.15 7.31
CA TYR A 216 1.35 -6.54 6.93
C TYR A 216 2.71 -7.17 7.22
N LYS A 217 2.71 -8.39 7.70
CA LYS A 217 3.82 -9.35 7.61
C LYS A 217 3.33 -10.52 6.75
N ASN A 218 3.93 -10.70 5.58
CA ASN A 218 3.44 -11.64 4.58
C ASN A 218 1.95 -11.37 4.23
N ALA A 219 1.08 -12.35 4.45
CA ALA A 219 -0.36 -12.24 4.22
C ALA A 219 -1.15 -11.70 5.43
N ASP A 220 -0.54 -11.61 6.62
CA ASP A 220 -1.22 -11.25 7.86
C ASP A 220 -1.16 -9.76 8.15
N ILE A 221 -2.28 -9.19 8.58
CA ILE A 221 -2.31 -7.84 9.15
C ILE A 221 -1.93 -7.96 10.62
N ILE A 222 -0.77 -7.40 10.97
CA ILE A 222 -0.13 -7.55 12.27
C ILE A 222 -0.05 -6.26 13.06
N GLY A 223 -0.43 -5.13 12.48
CA GLY A 223 -0.37 -3.85 13.16
C GLY A 223 -1.23 -2.79 12.50
N TYR A 224 -1.42 -1.72 13.26
CA TYR A 224 -2.21 -0.57 12.85
C TYR A 224 -1.55 0.71 13.35
N ALA A 225 -1.55 1.76 12.51
CA ALA A 225 -1.15 3.11 12.88
C ALA A 225 -2.19 4.13 12.41
N HIS A 226 -2.44 5.12 13.25
CA HIS A 226 -3.29 6.27 12.94
C HIS A 226 -2.45 7.54 12.99
N LEU A 227 -2.25 8.16 11.85
CA LEU A 227 -1.60 9.45 11.70
C LEU A 227 -2.65 10.53 11.49
N GLN A 228 -2.46 11.66 12.14
CA GLN A 228 -3.23 12.88 11.86
C GLN A 228 -2.29 13.93 11.29
N LEU A 229 -2.67 14.47 10.15
CA LEU A 229 -1.90 15.48 9.42
C LEU A 229 -2.30 16.87 9.90
N TRP A 230 -1.34 17.67 10.31
CA TRP A 230 -1.57 19.02 10.84
C TRP A 230 -0.96 20.09 9.94
N PRO A 231 -1.42 21.33 10.06
CA PRO A 231 -0.77 22.49 9.44
C PRO A 231 0.72 22.59 9.80
N GLU A 232 1.45 23.42 9.06
CA GLU A 232 2.86 23.73 9.31
C GLU A 232 3.79 22.51 9.19
N ASN A 233 3.41 21.54 8.34
CA ASN A 233 4.18 20.30 8.11
C ASN A 233 4.41 19.49 9.40
N ARG A 234 3.46 19.53 10.32
CA ARG A 234 3.43 18.72 11.54
C ARG A 234 2.45 17.56 11.41
N ALA A 235 2.73 16.47 12.08
CA ALA A 235 1.80 15.34 12.16
C ALA A 235 1.76 14.79 13.58
N ALA A 236 0.66 14.15 13.94
CA ALA A 236 0.54 13.39 15.17
C ALA A 236 0.40 11.90 14.87
N LEU A 237 1.11 11.08 15.62
CA LEU A 237 0.86 9.64 15.70
C LEU A 237 -0.11 9.40 16.86
N ARG A 238 -1.38 9.20 16.52
CA ARG A 238 -2.44 9.01 17.51
C ARG A 238 -2.46 7.61 18.10
N ILE A 239 -2.20 6.63 17.24
CA ILE A 239 -2.16 5.21 17.61
C ILE A 239 -1.05 4.54 16.82
N ILE A 240 -0.30 3.67 17.47
CA ILE A 240 0.49 2.62 16.84
C ILE A 240 0.40 1.36 17.69
N VAL A 241 0.07 0.25 17.06
CA VAL A 241 -0.05 -1.03 17.75
C VAL A 241 0.41 -2.18 16.87
N ILE A 242 1.05 -3.16 17.49
CA ILE A 242 1.37 -4.47 16.92
C ILE A 242 0.54 -5.52 17.67
N ASP A 243 -0.07 -6.42 16.93
CA ASP A 243 -0.78 -7.58 17.50
C ASP A 243 0.13 -8.32 18.48
N GLU A 244 -0.38 -8.72 19.61
CA GLU A 244 0.42 -9.30 20.73
C GLU A 244 1.27 -10.51 20.30
N ARG A 245 0.77 -11.32 19.34
CA ARG A 245 1.48 -12.48 18.79
C ARG A 245 2.78 -12.14 18.07
N TYR A 246 2.92 -10.88 17.64
CA TYR A 246 4.06 -10.37 16.86
C TYR A 246 4.89 -9.34 17.63
N ARG A 247 4.63 -9.14 18.93
CA ARG A 247 5.42 -8.22 19.77
C ARG A 247 6.81 -8.80 20.06
N ASN A 248 7.71 -7.92 20.47
CA ASN A 248 9.11 -8.25 20.81
C ASN A 248 9.97 -8.80 19.66
N LEU A 249 9.50 -8.69 18.42
CA LEU A 249 10.21 -9.07 17.18
C LEU A 249 10.80 -7.87 16.42
N GLY A 250 10.85 -6.68 17.04
CA GLY A 250 11.32 -5.46 16.39
C GLY A 250 10.33 -4.80 15.43
N LEU A 251 9.15 -5.42 15.19
CA LEU A 251 8.18 -4.98 14.19
C LEU A 251 7.53 -3.63 14.53
N GLY A 252 7.37 -3.29 15.81
CA GLY A 252 6.91 -1.96 16.22
C GLY A 252 7.90 -0.86 15.82
N SER A 253 9.19 -1.11 15.98
CA SER A 253 10.25 -0.19 15.54
C SER A 253 10.28 -0.04 14.02
N GLN A 254 10.09 -1.14 13.30
CA GLN A 254 10.00 -1.14 11.86
C GLN A 254 8.80 -0.32 11.37
N PHE A 255 7.64 -0.53 11.98
CA PHE A 255 6.41 0.17 11.60
C PHE A 255 6.49 1.68 11.92
N LEU A 256 7.05 2.06 13.07
CA LEU A 256 7.30 3.47 13.40
C LEU A 256 8.20 4.15 12.35
N LYS A 257 9.31 3.50 11.97
CA LYS A 257 10.21 4.02 10.92
C LYS A 257 9.52 4.17 9.56
N LEU A 258 8.60 3.28 9.22
CA LEU A 258 7.81 3.41 7.99
C LEU A 258 6.88 4.62 8.06
N CYS A 259 6.21 4.85 9.19
CA CYS A 259 5.38 6.04 9.39
C CYS A 259 6.22 7.32 9.28
N GLU A 260 7.39 7.37 9.93
CA GLU A 260 8.33 8.50 9.84
C GLU A 260 8.78 8.75 8.40
N ARG A 261 9.22 7.70 7.70
CA ARG A 261 9.66 7.80 6.29
C ARG A 261 8.52 8.25 5.39
N TRP A 262 7.31 7.73 5.60
CA TRP A 262 6.14 8.13 4.82
C TRP A 262 5.83 9.62 5.01
N LEU A 263 5.78 10.09 6.25
CA LEU A 263 5.56 11.51 6.57
C LEU A 263 6.62 12.41 5.95
N HIS A 264 7.89 12.02 6.03
CA HIS A 264 8.99 12.74 5.40
C HIS A 264 8.80 12.85 3.87
N HIS A 265 8.41 11.75 3.18
CA HIS A 265 8.12 11.76 1.75
C HIS A 265 6.89 12.62 1.39
N GLN A 266 5.95 12.81 2.33
CA GLN A 266 4.82 13.73 2.16
C GLN A 266 5.16 15.18 2.51
N GLY A 267 6.41 15.48 2.89
CA GLY A 267 6.90 16.82 3.22
C GLY A 267 6.67 17.26 4.66
N PHE A 268 6.22 16.35 5.54
CA PHE A 268 6.10 16.63 6.98
C PHE A 268 7.49 16.68 7.63
N LYS A 269 7.65 17.58 8.59
CA LYS A 269 8.94 17.83 9.24
C LYS A 269 8.99 17.43 10.70
N THR A 270 7.83 17.23 11.32
CA THR A 270 7.76 16.92 12.75
C THR A 270 6.68 15.90 13.00
N LEU A 271 7.01 14.85 13.75
CA LEU A 271 6.06 13.87 14.26
C LEU A 271 5.95 14.01 15.78
N LEU A 272 4.73 14.21 16.26
CA LEU A 272 4.38 14.43 17.66
C LEU A 272 3.55 13.26 18.18
N ILE A 273 3.71 12.93 19.46
CA ILE A 273 3.08 11.78 20.09
C ILE A 273 2.73 12.13 21.54
N GLN A 274 1.54 11.76 21.98
CA GLN A 274 1.17 11.66 23.39
C GLN A 274 1.37 10.21 23.81
N SER A 275 2.47 9.97 24.48
CA SER A 275 2.90 8.62 24.87
C SER A 275 2.39 8.26 26.24
N SER A 276 1.77 7.10 26.39
CA SER A 276 1.58 6.55 27.72
C SER A 276 2.92 6.37 28.43
N PRO A 277 2.96 6.41 29.78
CA PRO A 277 4.20 6.19 30.54
C PRO A 277 4.89 4.87 30.19
N GLU A 278 4.13 3.81 29.90
CA GLU A 278 4.65 2.48 29.56
C GLU A 278 5.33 2.46 28.19
N ALA A 279 4.87 3.31 27.24
CA ALA A 279 5.42 3.37 25.90
C ALA A 279 6.55 4.41 25.77
N TYR A 280 6.76 5.28 26.76
CA TYR A 280 7.73 6.37 26.67
C TYR A 280 9.15 5.91 26.34
N GLU A 281 9.62 4.84 26.99
CA GLU A 281 10.95 4.28 26.73
C GLU A 281 11.13 3.74 25.31
N PHE A 282 10.04 3.24 24.70
CA PHE A 282 10.06 2.84 23.29
C PHE A 282 10.36 4.05 22.39
N TYR A 283 9.66 5.17 22.58
CA TYR A 283 9.89 6.36 21.77
C TYR A 283 11.24 7.01 22.03
N ARG A 284 11.68 7.05 23.29
CA ARG A 284 13.01 7.56 23.67
C ARG A 284 14.13 6.81 22.94
N LYS A 285 14.04 5.49 22.82
CA LYS A 285 14.98 4.66 22.03
C LYS A 285 14.98 4.96 20.53
N HIS A 286 13.93 5.61 20.03
CA HIS A 286 13.80 6.04 18.62
C HIS A 286 14.08 7.54 18.43
N SER A 287 14.79 8.15 19.38
CA SER A 287 15.23 9.55 19.35
C SER A 287 14.09 10.58 19.47
N TYR A 288 12.95 10.17 20.07
CA TYR A 288 11.95 11.15 20.47
C TYR A 288 12.39 11.85 21.76
N VAL A 289 12.18 13.16 21.79
CA VAL A 289 12.48 14.01 22.94
C VAL A 289 11.21 14.66 23.47
N LYS A 290 11.20 15.16 24.69
CA LYS A 290 10.08 15.93 25.21
C LYS A 290 9.84 17.14 24.33
N MET A 291 8.63 17.27 23.80
CA MET A 291 8.24 18.33 22.88
C MET A 291 6.74 18.61 23.06
N PRO A 292 6.32 19.89 23.18
CA PRO A 292 4.92 20.25 23.34
C PRO A 292 4.07 19.70 22.17
N PHE A 293 2.98 19.04 22.51
CA PHE A 293 2.12 18.41 21.50
C PHE A 293 1.28 19.43 20.74
N ASN A 294 0.75 20.44 21.43
CA ASN A 294 0.00 21.56 20.86
C ASN A 294 -1.02 21.12 19.79
N ASP A 295 -1.98 20.28 20.21
CA ASP A 295 -3.02 19.76 19.33
C ASP A 295 -3.92 20.87 18.79
N PRO A 296 -3.99 21.10 17.47
CA PRO A 296 -4.86 22.11 16.89
C PRO A 296 -6.37 21.78 17.06
N GLY A 297 -6.72 20.52 17.28
CA GLY A 297 -8.08 20.06 17.49
C GLY A 297 -8.54 20.11 18.95
N GLY A 298 -7.62 20.33 19.89
CA GLY A 298 -7.93 20.42 21.32
C GLY A 298 -8.52 19.15 21.92
N TYR A 299 -8.17 17.97 21.39
CA TYR A 299 -8.68 16.69 21.91
C TYR A 299 -8.21 16.47 23.34
N GLU A 300 -9.12 15.93 24.16
CA GLU A 300 -8.79 15.53 25.53
C GLU A 300 -7.69 14.46 25.53
N THR A 301 -6.75 14.61 26.44
CA THR A 301 -5.61 13.72 26.62
C THR A 301 -5.61 13.16 28.04
N ASP A 302 -5.03 11.98 28.23
CA ASP A 302 -4.77 11.48 29.57
C ASP A 302 -3.70 12.36 30.22
N ALA A 303 -3.98 12.91 31.42
CA ALA A 303 -3.06 13.79 32.14
C ALA A 303 -1.72 13.10 32.48
N ARG A 304 -1.64 11.78 32.36
CA ARG A 304 -0.42 10.99 32.57
C ARG A 304 0.45 10.90 31.32
N ASP A 305 -0.08 11.25 30.15
CA ASP A 305 0.63 11.12 28.89
C ASP A 305 1.84 12.06 28.83
N ILE A 306 2.90 11.55 28.26
CA ILE A 306 4.17 12.25 28.07
C ILE A 306 4.23 12.75 26.63
N GLU A 307 4.27 14.06 26.47
CA GLU A 307 4.38 14.69 25.16
C GLU A 307 5.79 14.58 24.62
N VAL A 308 5.94 13.94 23.47
CA VAL A 308 7.22 13.75 22.81
C VAL A 308 7.10 14.06 21.30
N GLY A 309 8.23 14.41 20.71
CA GLY A 309 8.30 14.67 19.28
C GLY A 309 9.68 14.40 18.71
N LYS A 310 9.71 14.35 17.38
CA LYS A 310 10.93 14.13 16.59
C LYS A 310 10.86 14.93 15.30
N PHE A 311 11.97 15.58 14.95
CA PHE A 311 12.16 16.12 13.60
C PHE A 311 12.47 14.97 12.63
N LEU A 312 11.78 14.95 11.48
CA LEU A 312 11.86 13.90 10.45
C LEU A 312 12.91 14.22 9.40
#